data_de4aacfd2ff0043965aa56d5edc5021b
#
_entry.id   de4aacfd2ff0043965aa56d5edc5021b
#
_cell.length_a   1.000
_cell.length_b   1.000
_cell.length_c   1.000
_cell.angle_alpha   90.00
_cell.angle_beta   90.00
_cell.angle_gamma   90.00
#
_symmetry.space_group_name_H-M   'P 1'
#
loop_
_entity.id
_entity.type
_entity.pdbx_description
1 polymer ?
#
loop_
_entity_poly.entity_id
_entity_poly.type
_entity_poly.pdbx_seq_one_letter_code
_entity_poly.pdbx_strand_id
1 'polypeptide(L)'
;MQKLEAAGVIFGRVALVDPAQIGLGLTVFVEIWSADHTPEWRAAFAAVVADYPEILEVHRMAGEVDYMLKVVVSNMQAYDAFYLQLTSRLACRNVTSKFSMEKVKMTTALPIDTSST
;
A
#
# COMPACT_ATOMS: atom_id res chain seq x y z
N MET A 1 12.99 -10.58 12.36
CA MET A 1 12.97 -10.44 11.63
C MET A 1 12.51 -10.22 11.39
N GLN A 2 12.39 -10.48 11.60
CA GLN A 2 12.23 -10.32 11.01
C GLN A 2 11.54 -10.19 11.01
N LYS A 3 11.40 -10.35 11.48
CA LYS A 3 11.08 -10.32 11.08
C LYS A 3 10.58 -10.44 10.81
N LEU A 4 10.44 -10.81 11.16
CA LEU A 4 10.29 -10.97 10.44
C LEU A 4 9.78 -11.04 10.37
N GLU A 5 9.62 -11.28 10.68
CA GLU A 5 9.46 -11.28 10.12
C GLU A 5 8.63 -11.28 10.19
N ALA A 6 8.45 -11.29 10.66
CA ALA A 6 7.98 -11.13 10.34
C ALA A 6 7.23 -11.11 10.23
N ALA A 7 7.16 -11.21 10.53
CA ALA A 7 6.74 -11.08 9.97
C ALA A 7 6.43 -11.22 9.51
N GLY A 8 6.63 -11.37 9.72
CA GLY A 8 6.63 -11.42 8.85
C GLY A 8 6.62 -11.81 8.40
N VAL A 9 6.87 -12.07 8.50
CA VAL A 9 7.10 -12.35 7.72
C VAL A 9 7.63 -12.28 7.27
N ILE A 10 8.22 -12.43 7.21
CA ILE A 10 8.91 -12.42 6.60
C ILE A 10 9.30 -11.97 6.10
N PHE A 11 9.82 -11.83 6.03
CA PHE A 11 10.26 -11.42 5.25
C PHE A 11 10.81 -11.19 4.66
N GLY A 12 11.23 -10.79 5.16
CA GLY A 12 11.67 -10.33 4.12
C GLY A 12 11.83 -10.90 3.07
N ARG A 13 11.75 -11.19 2.56
CA ARG A 13 11.61 -11.75 1.63
C ARG A 13 10.51 -12.18 1.20
N VAL A 14 9.96 -12.18 1.60
CA VAL A 14 8.91 -12.68 1.39
C VAL A 14 7.90 -12.04 0.63
N ALA A 15 8.10 -10.95 0.23
CA ALA A 15 7.26 -10.15 -0.56
C ALA A 15 6.81 -10.75 -1.86
N LEU A 16 7.29 -11.90 -2.16
CA LEU A 16 6.97 -12.54 -3.42
C LEU A 16 5.81 -13.51 -3.31
N VAL A 17 5.25 -13.65 -2.13
CA VAL A 17 4.14 -14.56 -1.93
C VAL A 17 2.87 -13.94 -2.52
N ASP A 18 2.12 -14.75 -3.23
CA ASP A 18 0.83 -14.34 -3.76
C ASP A 18 -0.13 -14.15 -2.58
N PRO A 19 -0.72 -12.98 -2.41
CA PRO A 19 -1.64 -12.75 -1.29
C PRO A 19 -2.78 -13.75 -1.21
N ALA A 20 -3.29 -14.22 -2.34
CA ALA A 20 -4.36 -15.20 -2.34
C ALA A 20 -3.92 -16.52 -1.73
N GLN A 21 -2.65 -16.85 -1.86
CA GLN A 21 -2.13 -18.11 -1.36
C GLN A 21 -1.95 -18.10 0.16
N ILE A 22 -1.87 -16.93 0.75
CA ILE A 22 -1.72 -16.82 2.22
C ILE A 22 -2.98 -16.29 2.87
N GLY A 23 -4.12 -16.35 2.16
CA GLY A 23 -5.39 -15.97 2.74
C GLY A 23 -5.72 -14.49 2.62
N LEU A 24 -4.86 -13.70 2.00
CA LEU A 24 -5.12 -12.29 1.75
C LEU A 24 -5.56 -12.17 0.29
N GLY A 25 -6.85 -11.99 0.07
CA GLY A 25 -7.41 -12.13 -1.26
C GLY A 25 -7.74 -10.85 -2.00
N LEU A 26 -7.55 -9.68 -1.36
CA LEU A 26 -7.99 -8.43 -1.97
C LEU A 26 -6.86 -7.42 -1.97
N THR A 27 -6.48 -6.98 -3.18
CA THR A 27 -5.49 -5.91 -3.34
C THR A 27 -6.20 -4.64 -3.76
N VAL A 28 -5.92 -3.56 -3.05
CA VAL A 28 -6.56 -2.27 -3.30
C VAL A 28 -5.47 -1.22 -3.49
N PHE A 29 -5.63 -0.43 -4.53
CA PHE A 29 -4.78 0.75 -4.74
C PHE A 29 -5.55 1.97 -4.28
N VAL A 30 -5.05 2.62 -3.25
CA VAL A 30 -5.73 3.74 -2.62
C VAL A 30 -5.03 5.03 -3.03
N GLU A 31 -5.76 5.90 -3.69
CA GLU A 31 -5.24 7.20 -4.12
C GLU A 31 -5.66 8.25 -3.11
N ILE A 32 -4.69 9.02 -2.63
CA ILE A 32 -4.92 10.01 -1.58
C ILE A 32 -4.57 11.40 -2.09
N TRP A 33 -5.53 12.32 -1.92
CA TRP A 33 -5.30 13.75 -2.10
C TRP A 33 -5.20 14.35 -0.71
N SER A 34 -4.02 14.89 -0.36
CA SER A 34 -3.81 15.43 0.97
C SER A 34 -4.63 16.69 1.18
N ALA A 35 -5.01 16.94 2.44
CA ALA A 35 -5.73 18.16 2.78
C ALA A 35 -4.84 19.38 2.61
N ASP A 36 -3.56 19.24 2.88
CA ASP A 36 -2.59 20.30 2.65
C ASP A 36 -1.22 19.66 2.42
N HIS A 37 -0.22 20.48 2.16
CA HIS A 37 1.11 19.99 1.83
C HIS A 37 2.14 20.41 2.88
N THR A 38 1.70 20.54 4.11
CA THR A 38 2.59 20.95 5.21
C THR A 38 3.45 19.80 5.68
N PRO A 39 4.61 20.11 6.30
CA PRO A 39 5.40 19.07 6.95
C PRO A 39 4.62 18.35 8.05
N GLU A 40 3.72 19.04 8.72
CA GLU A 40 2.89 18.44 9.77
C GLU A 40 1.99 17.35 9.19
N TRP A 41 1.38 17.61 8.04
CA TRP A 41 0.54 16.60 7.42
C TRP A 41 1.37 15.39 6.99
N ARG A 42 2.55 15.65 6.41
CA ARG A 42 3.42 14.54 5.98
C ARG A 42 3.88 13.69 7.15
N ALA A 43 4.17 14.32 8.29
CA ALA A 43 4.56 13.57 9.48
C ALA A 43 3.40 12.72 9.99
N ALA A 44 2.18 13.28 10.00
CA ALA A 44 1.00 12.52 10.40
C ALA A 44 0.77 11.35 9.47
N PHE A 45 0.93 11.56 8.17
CA PHE A 45 0.77 10.51 7.18
C PHE A 45 1.77 9.38 7.41
N ALA A 46 3.04 9.74 7.62
CA ALA A 46 4.06 8.73 7.86
C ALA A 46 3.76 7.91 9.11
N ALA A 47 3.29 8.56 10.17
CA ALA A 47 2.94 7.86 11.40
C ALA A 47 1.76 6.90 11.18
N VAL A 48 0.76 7.36 10.44
CA VAL A 48 -0.42 6.53 10.19
C VAL A 48 -0.04 5.30 9.36
N VAL A 49 0.69 5.50 8.26
CA VAL A 49 1.00 4.36 7.40
C VAL A 49 1.89 3.34 8.11
N ALA A 50 2.69 3.78 9.06
CA ALA A 50 3.54 2.86 9.81
C ALA A 50 2.74 1.93 10.71
N ASP A 51 1.51 2.30 11.07
CA ASP A 51 0.69 1.52 11.99
C ASP A 51 -0.10 0.41 11.31
N TYR A 52 -0.15 0.39 9.99
CA TYR A 52 -1.01 -0.57 9.26
C TYR A 52 -0.17 -1.53 8.45
N PRO A 53 0.00 -2.77 8.91
CA PRO A 53 0.75 -3.76 8.13
C PRO A 53 0.07 -4.12 6.81
N GLU A 54 -1.22 -3.84 6.68
CA GLU A 54 -1.93 -4.06 5.41
C GLU A 54 -1.39 -3.18 4.29
N ILE A 55 -0.76 -2.06 4.63
CA ILE A 55 -0.18 -1.17 3.63
C ILE A 55 1.19 -1.70 3.25
N LEU A 56 1.29 -2.24 2.04
CA LEU A 56 2.53 -2.85 1.59
C LEU A 56 3.46 -1.86 0.92
N GLU A 57 2.90 -0.85 0.26
CA GLU A 57 3.68 0.13 -0.48
C GLU A 57 3.04 1.49 -0.35
N VAL A 58 3.87 2.51 -0.32
CA VAL A 58 3.43 3.90 -0.33
C VAL A 58 4.27 4.63 -1.36
N HIS A 59 3.61 5.27 -2.31
CA HIS A 59 4.29 6.01 -3.36
C HIS A 59 3.85 7.47 -3.32
N ARG A 60 4.80 8.38 -3.38
CA ARG A 60 4.50 9.77 -3.63
C ARG A 60 4.38 9.95 -5.13
N MET A 61 3.27 10.53 -5.56
CA MET A 61 2.94 10.60 -6.98
C MET A 61 3.13 11.99 -7.52
N ALA A 62 3.53 12.07 -8.77
CA ALA A 62 3.45 13.30 -9.53
C ALA A 62 2.12 13.30 -10.28
N GLY A 63 1.49 14.48 -10.39
CA GLY A 63 0.20 14.58 -11.06
C GLY A 63 -0.88 14.96 -10.08
N GLU A 64 -2.11 14.53 -10.35
CA GLU A 64 -3.24 14.93 -9.53
C GLU A 64 -3.28 14.27 -8.17
N VAL A 65 -2.86 13.02 -8.12
CA VAL A 65 -2.86 12.25 -6.88
C VAL A 65 -1.59 12.54 -6.11
N ASP A 66 -1.70 12.78 -4.82
CA ASP A 66 -0.52 13.07 -4.02
C ASP A 66 0.21 11.81 -3.58
N TYR A 67 -0.53 10.79 -3.15
CA TYR A 67 0.06 9.53 -2.70
C TYR A 67 -0.77 8.36 -3.18
N MET A 68 -0.12 7.23 -3.42
CA MET A 68 -0.78 5.99 -3.74
C MET A 68 -0.29 4.91 -2.81
N LEU A 69 -1.24 4.16 -2.25
CA LEU A 69 -0.96 3.06 -1.34
C LEU A 69 -1.35 1.75 -1.99
N LYS A 70 -0.54 0.72 -1.77
CA LYS A 70 -0.93 -0.64 -2.11
C LYS A 70 -1.32 -1.34 -0.81
N VAL A 71 -2.57 -1.74 -0.71
CA VAL A 71 -3.13 -2.33 0.50
C VAL A 71 -3.62 -3.73 0.18
N VAL A 72 -3.30 -4.69 1.04
CA VAL A 72 -3.76 -6.06 0.87
C VAL A 72 -4.50 -6.47 2.12
N VAL A 73 -5.74 -6.93 1.94
CA VAL A 73 -6.62 -7.34 3.04
C VAL A 73 -7.30 -8.65 2.66
N SER A 74 -7.96 -9.28 3.62
CA SER A 74 -8.57 -10.58 3.40
C SER A 74 -9.89 -10.50 2.63
N ASN A 75 -10.65 -9.42 2.82
CA ASN A 75 -11.97 -9.29 2.17
C ASN A 75 -12.43 -7.84 2.24
N MET A 76 -13.62 -7.60 1.69
CA MET A 76 -14.17 -6.24 1.63
C MET A 76 -14.48 -5.68 3.01
N GLN A 77 -14.90 -6.51 3.95
CA GLN A 77 -15.19 -6.03 5.29
C GLN A 77 -13.92 -5.54 5.97
N ALA A 78 -12.82 -6.26 5.78
CA ALA A 78 -11.54 -5.84 6.32
C ALA A 78 -11.08 -4.53 5.68
N TYR A 79 -11.34 -4.36 4.39
CA TYR A 79 -10.98 -3.11 3.73
C TYR A 79 -11.82 -1.96 4.26
N ASP A 80 -13.11 -2.17 4.45
CA ASP A 80 -13.98 -1.11 4.95
C ASP A 80 -13.53 -0.65 6.34
N ALA A 81 -13.18 -1.59 7.21
CA ALA A 81 -12.66 -1.25 8.54
C ALA A 81 -11.36 -0.44 8.43
N PHE A 82 -10.47 -0.87 7.56
CA PHE A 82 -9.23 -0.15 7.31
C PHE A 82 -9.50 1.27 6.81
N TYR A 83 -10.40 1.39 5.84
CA TYR A 83 -10.71 2.68 5.23
C TYR A 83 -11.27 3.67 6.27
N LEU A 84 -12.18 3.19 7.11
CA LEU A 84 -12.75 4.06 8.14
C LEU A 84 -11.71 4.52 9.14
N GLN A 85 -10.79 3.63 9.52
CA GLN A 85 -9.73 4.01 10.43
C GLN A 85 -8.78 5.00 9.78
N LEU A 86 -8.40 4.74 8.54
CA LEU A 86 -7.47 5.61 7.83
C LEU A 86 -8.05 7.02 7.71
N THR A 87 -9.29 7.13 7.29
CA THR A 87 -9.91 8.42 7.05
C THR A 87 -10.24 9.16 8.34
N SER A 88 -10.33 8.43 9.46
CA SER A 88 -10.56 9.08 10.74
C SER A 88 -9.28 9.66 11.33
N ARG A 89 -8.13 9.13 10.92
CA ARG A 89 -6.84 9.54 11.47
C ARG A 89 -6.09 10.54 10.60
N LEU A 90 -6.49 10.67 9.34
CA LEU A 90 -5.74 11.46 8.38
C LEU A 90 -6.68 12.37 7.61
N ALA A 91 -6.40 13.66 7.65
CA ALA A 91 -7.21 14.63 6.91
C ALA A 91 -6.84 14.57 5.44
N CYS A 92 -7.78 14.11 4.62
CA CYS A 92 -7.59 14.00 3.19
C CYS A 92 -8.63 14.83 2.46
N ARG A 93 -8.19 15.50 1.38
CA ARG A 93 -9.14 16.20 0.53
C ARG A 93 -10.00 15.22 -0.23
N ASN A 94 -9.43 14.08 -0.60
CA ASN A 94 -10.16 13.04 -1.30
C ASN A 94 -9.40 11.72 -1.14
N VAL A 95 -10.13 10.61 -1.15
CA VAL A 95 -9.56 9.27 -1.13
C VAL A 95 -10.35 8.42 -2.12
N THR A 96 -9.64 7.78 -3.03
CA THR A 96 -10.26 6.91 -4.03
C THR A 96 -9.67 5.52 -3.92
N SER A 97 -10.53 4.52 -3.83
CA SER A 97 -10.11 3.12 -3.75
C SER A 97 -10.32 2.45 -5.09
N LYS A 98 -9.27 1.79 -5.59
CA LYS A 98 -9.33 1.06 -6.85
C LYS A 98 -8.93 -0.37 -6.57
N PHE A 99 -9.83 -1.28 -6.86
CA PHE A 99 -9.63 -2.69 -6.53
C PHE A 99 -9.01 -3.42 -7.70
N SER A 100 -7.96 -4.20 -7.42
CA SER A 100 -7.34 -5.02 -8.45
C SER A 100 -8.25 -6.21 -8.72
N MET A 101 -8.73 -6.33 -9.95
CA MET A 101 -9.59 -7.44 -10.33
C MET A 101 -8.77 -8.69 -10.60
N GLU A 102 -7.56 -8.49 -11.10
CA GLU A 102 -6.75 -9.60 -11.56
C GLU A 102 -5.31 -9.15 -11.69
N LYS A 103 -4.39 -9.98 -11.23
CA LYS A 103 -2.98 -9.72 -11.41
C LYS A 103 -2.57 -10.36 -12.74
N VAL A 104 -2.39 -9.52 -13.75
CA VAL A 104 -2.11 -10.02 -15.10
C VAL A 104 -0.67 -10.47 -15.22
N LYS A 105 0.24 -9.77 -14.54
CA LYS A 105 1.65 -10.15 -14.57
C LYS A 105 2.32 -9.66 -13.30
N MET A 106 3.20 -10.48 -12.78
CA MET A 106 4.03 -10.09 -11.65
C MET A 106 5.40 -10.75 -11.82
N THR A 107 6.45 -9.95 -11.74
CA THR A 107 7.80 -10.46 -11.81
C THR A 107 8.70 -9.62 -10.93
N THR A 108 9.71 -10.25 -10.35
CA THR A 108 10.73 -9.53 -9.60
C THR A 108 11.99 -9.33 -10.44
N ALA A 109 12.01 -9.91 -11.65
CA ALA A 109 13.15 -9.75 -12.53
C ALA A 109 13.07 -8.39 -13.20
N LEU A 110 14.03 -7.53 -12.92
CA LEU A 110 14.12 -6.25 -13.60
C LEU A 110 14.59 -6.46 -15.02
N PRO A 111 14.10 -5.68 -15.97
CA PRO A 111 14.62 -5.76 -17.32
C PRO A 111 16.07 -5.31 -17.28
N ILE A 112 16.96 -6.23 -17.64
CA ILE A 112 18.37 -5.88 -17.73
C ILE A 112 18.60 -5.39 -19.11
N ASP A 113 18.63 -4.10 -19.23
CA ASP A 113 18.81 -3.51 -20.54
C ASP A 113 20.17 -2.83 -20.54
N THR A 114 21.16 -3.56 -20.94
CA THR A 114 22.50 -3.03 -20.96
C THR A 114 22.67 -1.96 -22.03
N SER A 115 21.78 -1.94 -22.99
CA SER A 115 21.86 -0.93 -24.03
C SER A 115 21.38 0.43 -23.54
N SER A 116 20.58 0.46 -22.51
CA SER A 116 20.04 1.72 -22.00
C SER A 116 20.98 2.39 -21.03
N THR A 117 22.00 1.73 -20.63
CA THR A 117 22.92 2.28 -19.65
C THR A 117 24.07 3.02 -20.28
#